data_bf249d842ce7dc91c4960d4a147df23d
#
_entry.id   bf249d842ce7dc91c4960d4a147df23d
#
_cell.length_a   1.000
_cell.length_b   1.000
_cell.length_c   1.000
_cell.angle_alpha   90.00
_cell.angle_beta   90.00
_cell.angle_gamma   90.00
#
_symmetry.space_group_name_H-M   'P 1'
#
loop_
_entity.id
_entity.type
_entity.pdbx_description
1 polymer ?
#
loop_
_entity_poly.entity_id
_entity_poly.type
_entity_poly.pdbx_seq_one_letter_code
_entity_poly.pdbx_strand_id
1 'polypeptide(L)'
;SLNGTNGRVYKGAIKTQAAELSGDFAALMDLCAKYTHLQVRTNADTPHDAEVARKFGAVGIGLCRTEHMFFDNEKIVAMREMILAPDVEGRKKALAKLLPYQKEDFKGIFRAMNGYPVNVRLLDPPLHEFVPHDAKGQEEMAKAMGVTVEYIRQRVESLCEHNPMLGHRGCRLGNTYPEITQM
;
A
#
# COMPACT_ATOMS: atom_id res chain seq x y z
N SER A 1 -6.38 6.86 26.54
CA SER A 1 -6.95 5.65 25.91
C SER A 1 -8.46 5.62 26.08
N LEU A 2 -9.17 5.09 25.07
CA LEU A 2 -10.62 4.91 25.04
C LEU A 2 -10.95 3.43 24.98
N ASN A 3 -11.94 3.00 25.77
CA ASN A 3 -12.51 1.68 25.64
C ASN A 3 -13.94 1.82 25.09
N GLY A 4 -14.10 1.53 23.79
CA GLY A 4 -15.39 1.68 23.09
C GLY A 4 -16.46 0.70 23.55
N THR A 5 -16.07 -0.43 24.14
CA THR A 5 -17.01 -1.46 24.59
C THR A 5 -17.80 -1.02 25.84
N ASN A 6 -17.17 -0.30 26.77
CA ASN A 6 -17.78 0.12 28.03
C ASN A 6 -17.84 1.64 28.23
N GLY A 7 -17.42 2.42 27.23
CA GLY A 7 -17.44 3.87 27.24
C GLY A 7 -16.44 4.55 28.19
N ARG A 8 -15.48 3.80 28.76
CA ARG A 8 -14.53 4.36 29.72
C ARG A 8 -13.39 5.09 29.03
N VAL A 9 -12.99 6.21 29.63
CA VAL A 9 -11.86 7.04 29.20
C VAL A 9 -10.75 6.92 30.26
N TYR A 10 -9.53 6.64 29.81
CA TYR A 10 -8.35 6.50 30.66
C TYR A 10 -7.34 7.58 30.32
N LYS A 11 -6.72 8.19 31.33
CA LYS A 11 -5.65 9.16 31.15
C LYS A 11 -4.38 8.43 30.69
N GLY A 12 -3.81 8.86 29.55
CA GLY A 12 -2.58 8.31 28.99
C GLY A 12 -2.76 7.01 28.20
N ALA A 13 -1.65 6.35 27.89
CA ALA A 13 -1.60 5.05 27.24
C ALA A 13 -1.69 3.94 28.30
N ILE A 14 -2.58 3.00 28.09
CA ILE A 14 -2.69 1.79 28.93
C ILE A 14 -2.08 0.59 28.20
N LYS A 15 -1.55 -0.35 28.97
CA LYS A 15 -1.02 -1.60 28.42
C LYS A 15 -2.16 -2.38 27.77
N THR A 16 -2.00 -2.74 26.51
CA THR A 16 -2.94 -3.57 25.75
C THR A 16 -2.39 -4.98 25.60
N GLN A 17 -3.26 -5.95 25.52
CA GLN A 17 -2.90 -7.32 25.18
C GLN A 17 -3.11 -7.55 23.69
N ALA A 18 -2.14 -8.20 23.04
CA ALA A 18 -2.29 -8.59 21.63
C ALA A 18 -3.44 -9.59 21.49
N ALA A 19 -4.17 -9.50 20.37
CA ALA A 19 -5.17 -10.50 20.03
C ALA A 19 -4.48 -11.81 19.66
N GLU A 20 -4.89 -12.91 20.31
CA GLU A 20 -4.36 -14.25 20.05
C GLU A 20 -5.50 -15.22 19.82
N LEU A 21 -5.27 -16.21 18.95
CA LEU A 21 -6.14 -17.37 18.80
C LEU A 21 -5.89 -18.30 19.99
N SER A 22 -6.70 -18.15 21.05
CA SER A 22 -6.55 -18.94 22.29
C SER A 22 -7.91 -19.28 22.89
N GLY A 23 -7.93 -20.32 23.73
CA GLY A 23 -9.11 -20.73 24.47
C GLY A 23 -10.33 -21.05 23.59
N ASP A 24 -11.50 -20.59 24.01
CA ASP A 24 -12.77 -20.84 23.32
C ASP A 24 -12.82 -20.29 21.88
N PHE A 25 -12.11 -19.21 21.63
CA PHE A 25 -12.03 -18.64 20.27
C PHE A 25 -11.28 -19.58 19.33
N ALA A 26 -10.17 -20.16 19.77
CA ALA A 26 -9.44 -21.15 18.95
C ALA A 26 -10.30 -22.39 18.69
N ALA A 27 -11.00 -22.91 19.73
CA ALA A 27 -11.88 -24.05 19.59
C ALA A 27 -13.05 -23.79 18.62
N LEU A 28 -13.61 -22.58 18.63
CA LEU A 28 -14.64 -22.16 17.69
C LEU A 28 -14.10 -22.11 16.26
N MET A 29 -12.89 -21.55 16.05
CA MET A 29 -12.27 -21.49 14.72
C MET A 29 -11.96 -22.89 14.17
N ASP A 30 -11.49 -23.81 15.02
CA ASP A 30 -11.25 -25.21 14.64
C ASP A 30 -12.57 -25.92 14.26
N LEU A 31 -13.65 -25.62 14.97
CA LEU A 31 -14.97 -26.13 14.64
C LEU A 31 -15.45 -25.58 13.29
N CYS A 32 -15.31 -24.27 13.07
CA CYS A 32 -15.66 -23.64 11.78
C CYS A 32 -14.88 -24.26 10.61
N ALA A 33 -13.58 -24.52 10.79
CA ALA A 33 -12.73 -25.12 9.76
C ALA A 33 -13.21 -26.51 9.30
N LYS A 34 -13.90 -27.28 10.16
CA LYS A 34 -14.45 -28.60 9.80
C LYS A 34 -15.67 -28.52 8.86
N TYR A 35 -16.40 -27.42 8.90
CA TYR A 35 -17.67 -27.26 8.16
C TYR A 35 -17.57 -26.24 7.02
N THR A 36 -16.46 -25.50 6.93
CA THR A 36 -16.30 -24.51 5.86
C THR A 36 -15.95 -25.18 4.54
N HIS A 37 -16.61 -24.74 3.46
CA HIS A 37 -16.32 -25.17 2.09
C HIS A 37 -15.56 -24.10 1.30
N LEU A 38 -15.58 -22.85 1.78
CA LEU A 38 -14.88 -21.73 1.17
C LEU A 38 -13.61 -21.43 1.94
N GLN A 39 -12.56 -21.15 1.22
CA GLN A 39 -11.28 -20.74 1.79
C GLN A 39 -11.24 -19.23 2.03
N VAL A 40 -10.77 -18.82 3.21
CA VAL A 40 -10.62 -17.39 3.54
C VAL A 40 -9.23 -16.93 3.14
N ARG A 41 -9.18 -15.95 2.24
CA ARG A 41 -7.95 -15.23 1.86
C ARG A 41 -7.99 -13.81 2.42
N THR A 42 -6.85 -13.35 2.89
CA THR A 42 -6.71 -12.01 3.48
C THR A 42 -6.37 -10.95 2.44
N ASN A 43 -6.57 -9.68 2.81
CA ASN A 43 -5.85 -8.56 2.20
C ASN A 43 -4.58 -8.33 3.04
N ALA A 44 -3.41 -8.36 2.42
CA ALA A 44 -2.14 -8.08 3.08
C ALA A 44 -1.17 -7.43 2.08
N ASP A 45 -0.58 -6.33 2.50
CA ASP A 45 0.26 -5.49 1.66
C ASP A 45 1.72 -5.46 2.18
N THR A 46 1.97 -6.02 3.38
CA THR A 46 3.30 -6.14 3.99
C THR A 46 3.61 -7.57 4.43
N PRO A 47 4.89 -7.95 4.58
CA PRO A 47 5.27 -9.25 5.13
C PRO A 47 4.68 -9.50 6.52
N HIS A 48 4.65 -8.47 7.37
CA HIS A 48 4.09 -8.56 8.72
C HIS A 48 2.59 -8.88 8.69
N ASP A 49 1.81 -8.18 7.85
CA ASP A 49 0.37 -8.45 7.70
C ASP A 49 0.11 -9.86 7.23
N ALA A 50 0.93 -10.37 6.30
CA ALA A 50 0.86 -11.73 5.80
C ALA A 50 1.12 -12.77 6.91
N GLU A 51 2.14 -12.54 7.76
CA GLU A 51 2.43 -13.41 8.90
C GLU A 51 1.30 -13.42 9.92
N VAL A 52 0.76 -12.24 10.25
CA VAL A 52 -0.37 -12.12 11.19
C VAL A 52 -1.60 -12.84 10.61
N ALA A 53 -1.92 -12.62 9.35
CA ALA A 53 -3.05 -13.25 8.69
C ALA A 53 -2.95 -14.79 8.70
N ARG A 54 -1.75 -15.34 8.47
CA ARG A 54 -1.52 -16.79 8.58
C ARG A 54 -1.75 -17.32 10.00
N LYS A 55 -1.30 -16.59 11.02
CA LYS A 55 -1.56 -16.95 12.42
C LYS A 55 -3.06 -17.01 12.73
N PHE A 56 -3.86 -16.16 12.06
CA PHE A 56 -5.32 -16.16 12.18
C PHE A 56 -6.04 -17.12 11.22
N GLY A 57 -5.31 -17.98 10.52
CA GLY A 57 -5.89 -19.06 9.71
C GLY A 57 -6.18 -18.71 8.26
N ALA A 58 -5.68 -17.59 7.73
CA ALA A 58 -5.81 -17.27 6.32
C ALA A 58 -5.02 -18.28 5.46
N VAL A 59 -5.65 -18.78 4.41
CA VAL A 59 -5.08 -19.77 3.47
C VAL A 59 -4.56 -19.15 2.18
N GLY A 60 -4.29 -17.87 2.20
CA GLY A 60 -3.73 -17.13 1.06
C GLY A 60 -3.94 -15.63 1.19
N ILE A 61 -3.34 -14.88 0.26
CA ILE A 61 -3.63 -13.48 0.04
C ILE A 61 -4.58 -13.37 -1.15
N GLY A 62 -5.76 -12.77 -0.93
CA GLY A 62 -6.76 -12.50 -1.95
C GLY A 62 -6.51 -11.18 -2.68
N LEU A 63 -5.86 -10.24 -2.01
CA LEU A 63 -5.47 -8.94 -2.57
C LEU A 63 -4.21 -8.42 -1.88
N CYS A 64 -3.15 -8.26 -2.66
CA CYS A 64 -1.97 -7.48 -2.30
C CYS A 64 -1.97 -6.20 -3.15
N ARG A 65 -2.06 -5.03 -2.50
CA ARG A 65 -2.06 -3.73 -3.14
C ARG A 65 -0.63 -3.21 -3.23
N THR A 66 -0.04 -3.29 -4.40
CA THR A 66 1.38 -2.94 -4.59
C THR A 66 1.68 -1.46 -4.35
N GLU A 67 0.71 -0.57 -4.58
CA GLU A 67 0.84 0.86 -4.30
C GLU A 67 1.03 1.16 -2.81
N HIS A 68 0.51 0.33 -1.90
CA HIS A 68 0.67 0.51 -0.46
C HIS A 68 2.10 0.27 0.02
N MET A 69 2.92 -0.45 -0.75
CA MET A 69 4.34 -0.67 -0.46
C MET A 69 5.16 0.63 -0.49
N PHE A 70 4.63 1.71 -1.10
CA PHE A 70 5.34 2.96 -1.34
C PHE A 70 4.90 4.13 -0.45
N PHE A 71 4.08 3.90 0.58
CA PHE A 71 3.68 4.96 1.52
C PHE A 71 4.74 5.29 2.58
N ASP A 72 5.80 4.52 2.70
CA ASP A 72 6.92 4.83 3.60
C ASP A 72 7.67 6.09 3.15
N ASN A 73 8.14 6.89 4.12
CA ASN A 73 8.75 8.20 3.89
C ASN A 73 9.91 8.19 2.88
N GLU A 74 10.71 7.13 2.84
CA GLU A 74 11.83 7.02 1.88
C GLU A 74 11.36 6.67 0.47
N LYS A 75 10.32 5.83 0.36
CA LYS A 75 9.80 5.33 -0.91
C LYS A 75 8.86 6.33 -1.58
N ILE A 76 8.11 7.11 -0.80
CA ILE A 76 7.09 8.03 -1.32
C ILE A 76 7.70 9.13 -2.19
N VAL A 77 8.92 9.57 -1.90
CA VAL A 77 9.63 10.59 -2.71
C VAL A 77 9.85 10.09 -4.13
N ALA A 78 10.38 8.87 -4.30
CA ALA A 78 10.61 8.27 -5.60
C ALA A 78 9.28 8.01 -6.37
N MET A 79 8.20 7.64 -5.65
CA MET A 79 6.88 7.51 -6.27
C MET A 79 6.35 8.86 -6.76
N ARG A 80 6.50 9.92 -5.98
CA ARG A 80 6.15 11.28 -6.38
C ARG A 80 6.97 11.77 -7.56
N GLU A 81 8.29 11.50 -7.58
CA GLU A 81 9.16 11.78 -8.73
C GLU A 81 8.63 11.11 -10.01
N MET A 82 8.21 9.85 -9.91
CA MET A 82 7.64 9.11 -11.04
C MET A 82 6.34 9.77 -11.55
N ILE A 83 5.44 10.14 -10.65
CA ILE A 83 4.14 10.75 -10.99
C ILE A 83 4.32 12.14 -11.61
N LEU A 84 5.25 12.93 -11.08
CA LEU A 84 5.49 14.32 -11.50
C LEU A 84 6.46 14.44 -12.66
N ALA A 85 7.11 13.34 -13.07
CA ALA A 85 8.07 13.36 -14.18
C ALA A 85 7.45 13.88 -15.49
N PRO A 86 8.16 14.74 -16.22
CA PRO A 86 7.66 15.31 -17.48
C PRO A 86 7.61 14.30 -18.62
N ASP A 87 8.51 13.32 -18.61
CA ASP A 87 8.74 12.40 -19.71
C ASP A 87 8.98 10.95 -19.26
N VAL A 88 9.09 10.06 -20.24
CA VAL A 88 9.32 8.61 -20.01
C VAL A 88 10.66 8.35 -19.35
N GLU A 89 11.70 9.09 -19.70
CA GLU A 89 13.05 8.87 -19.13
C GLU A 89 13.11 9.28 -17.65
N GLY A 90 12.44 10.37 -17.28
CA GLY A 90 12.29 10.78 -15.89
C GLY A 90 11.52 9.72 -15.09
N ARG A 91 10.42 9.17 -15.64
CA ARG A 91 9.67 8.09 -15.00
C ARG A 91 10.51 6.83 -14.82
N LYS A 92 11.24 6.39 -15.85
CA LYS A 92 12.13 5.22 -15.76
C LYS A 92 13.20 5.38 -14.67
N LYS A 93 13.80 6.57 -14.54
CA LYS A 93 14.77 6.85 -13.47
C LYS A 93 14.15 6.73 -12.09
N ALA A 94 12.96 7.25 -11.89
CA ALA A 94 12.24 7.14 -10.62
C ALA A 94 11.84 5.68 -10.33
N LEU A 95 11.33 4.94 -11.32
CA LEU A 95 10.98 3.53 -11.21
C LEU A 95 12.20 2.67 -10.88
N ALA A 96 13.37 2.96 -11.43
CA ALA A 96 14.61 2.27 -11.08
C ALA A 96 15.00 2.41 -9.61
N LYS A 97 14.61 3.52 -8.96
CA LYS A 97 14.78 3.70 -7.50
C LYS A 97 13.78 2.85 -6.70
N LEU A 98 12.56 2.63 -7.22
CA LEU A 98 11.50 1.88 -6.56
C LEU A 98 11.66 0.36 -6.67
N LEU A 99 12.21 -0.12 -7.78
CA LEU A 99 12.35 -1.55 -8.08
C LEU A 99 13.02 -2.37 -6.95
N PRO A 100 14.16 -1.97 -6.37
CA PRO A 100 14.78 -2.75 -5.29
C PRO A 100 13.89 -2.86 -4.05
N TYR A 101 13.16 -1.82 -3.68
CA TYR A 101 12.23 -1.84 -2.56
C TYR A 101 11.07 -2.82 -2.82
N GLN A 102 10.43 -2.72 -3.98
CA GLN A 102 9.33 -3.60 -4.34
C GLN A 102 9.77 -5.07 -4.39
N LYS A 103 10.97 -5.33 -4.91
CA LYS A 103 11.54 -6.68 -4.94
C LYS A 103 11.73 -7.26 -3.53
N GLU A 104 12.19 -6.47 -2.56
CA GLU A 104 12.34 -6.94 -1.18
C GLU A 104 10.99 -7.12 -0.49
N ASP A 105 10.02 -6.22 -0.71
CA ASP A 105 8.67 -6.35 -0.18
C ASP A 105 8.01 -7.65 -0.70
N PHE A 106 8.09 -7.94 -2.00
CA PHE A 106 7.59 -9.20 -2.56
C PHE A 106 8.31 -10.43 -2.00
N LYS A 107 9.64 -10.40 -1.88
CA LYS A 107 10.38 -11.51 -1.25
C LYS A 107 9.89 -11.77 0.17
N GLY A 108 9.66 -10.71 0.96
CA GLY A 108 9.14 -10.82 2.30
C GLY A 108 7.75 -11.45 2.33
N ILE A 109 6.83 -10.97 1.50
CA ILE A 109 5.47 -11.50 1.38
C ILE A 109 5.49 -12.98 0.95
N PHE A 110 6.25 -13.33 -0.08
CA PHE A 110 6.32 -14.70 -0.57
C PHE A 110 6.97 -15.66 0.44
N ARG A 111 7.94 -15.20 1.23
CA ARG A 111 8.49 -15.99 2.34
C ARG A 111 7.43 -16.22 3.42
N ALA A 112 6.71 -15.17 3.83
CA ALA A 112 5.64 -15.27 4.80
C ALA A 112 4.52 -16.20 4.35
N MET A 113 4.21 -16.21 3.05
CA MET A 113 3.14 -16.99 2.42
C MET A 113 3.63 -18.28 1.74
N ASN A 114 4.82 -18.77 2.09
CA ASN A 114 5.36 -19.97 1.46
C ASN A 114 4.36 -21.14 1.51
N GLY A 115 4.05 -21.71 0.33
CA GLY A 115 3.05 -22.78 0.15
C GLY A 115 1.60 -22.30 0.03
N TYR A 116 1.33 -20.99 0.09
CA TYR A 116 -0.01 -20.40 -0.03
C TYR A 116 -0.11 -19.45 -1.22
N PRO A 117 -1.29 -19.38 -1.88
CA PRO A 117 -1.48 -18.52 -3.04
C PRO A 117 -1.49 -17.03 -2.65
N VAL A 118 -0.90 -16.20 -3.52
CA VAL A 118 -0.87 -14.75 -3.39
C VAL A 118 -1.40 -14.12 -4.66
N ASN A 119 -2.51 -13.38 -4.58
CA ASN A 119 -3.01 -12.56 -5.68
C ASN A 119 -2.44 -11.14 -5.54
N VAL A 120 -1.65 -10.75 -6.52
CA VAL A 120 -1.03 -9.43 -6.59
C VAL A 120 -1.82 -8.55 -7.55
N ARG A 121 -2.25 -7.37 -7.08
CA ARG A 121 -2.76 -6.32 -7.97
C ARG A 121 -1.56 -5.60 -8.60
N LEU A 122 -1.57 -5.42 -9.91
CA LEU A 122 -0.61 -4.57 -10.58
C LEU A 122 -0.70 -3.14 -10.03
N LEU A 123 0.37 -2.38 -10.17
CA LEU A 123 0.49 -1.05 -9.57
C LEU A 123 -0.64 -0.13 -10.06
N ASP A 124 -1.46 0.34 -9.13
CA ASP A 124 -2.64 1.17 -9.37
C ASP A 124 -2.65 2.38 -8.41
N PRO A 125 -1.62 3.25 -8.49
CA PRO A 125 -1.57 4.42 -7.61
C PRO A 125 -2.64 5.43 -8.01
N PRO A 126 -3.48 5.90 -7.07
CA PRO A 126 -4.28 7.09 -7.27
C PRO A 126 -3.35 8.30 -7.29
N LEU A 127 -2.99 8.78 -8.49
CA LEU A 127 -1.87 9.71 -8.69
C LEU A 127 -2.00 10.96 -7.83
N HIS A 128 -3.20 11.54 -7.73
CA HIS A 128 -3.44 12.76 -6.96
C HIS A 128 -3.29 12.55 -5.43
N GLU A 129 -3.47 11.33 -4.89
CA GLU A 129 -3.30 11.06 -3.46
C GLU A 129 -1.82 10.97 -3.04
N PHE A 130 -0.94 10.62 -3.97
CA PHE A 130 0.49 10.52 -3.71
C PHE A 130 1.20 11.87 -3.73
N VAL A 131 0.70 12.84 -4.51
CA VAL A 131 1.34 14.14 -4.66
C VAL A 131 1.06 15.06 -3.47
N PRO A 132 2.01 15.97 -3.12
CA PRO A 132 1.81 16.89 -2.01
C PRO A 132 0.80 17.98 -2.36
N HIS A 133 -0.19 18.21 -1.48
CA HIS A 133 -1.19 19.25 -1.64
C HIS A 133 -0.86 20.52 -0.83
N ASP A 134 0.04 20.42 0.14
CA ASP A 134 0.51 21.53 0.96
C ASP A 134 1.72 22.24 0.32
N ALA A 135 1.83 23.54 0.56
CA ALA A 135 2.90 24.38 0.00
C ALA A 135 4.30 23.88 0.37
N LYS A 136 4.48 23.43 1.62
CA LYS A 136 5.77 22.93 2.12
C LYS A 136 6.20 21.65 1.40
N GLY A 137 5.29 20.69 1.24
CA GLY A 137 5.56 19.45 0.50
C GLY A 137 5.85 19.71 -0.97
N GLN A 138 5.19 20.69 -1.60
CA GLN A 138 5.48 21.11 -2.98
C GLN A 138 6.88 21.73 -3.12
N GLU A 139 7.31 22.56 -2.15
CA GLU A 139 8.65 23.12 -2.11
C GLU A 139 9.74 22.04 -1.93
N GLU A 140 9.51 21.08 -1.02
CA GLU A 140 10.41 19.95 -0.80
C GLU A 140 10.55 19.09 -2.07
N MET A 141 9.45 18.80 -2.76
CA MET A 141 9.48 18.08 -4.03
C MET A 141 10.18 18.86 -5.14
N ALA A 142 9.95 20.16 -5.25
CA ALA A 142 10.63 21.00 -6.22
C ALA A 142 12.16 20.96 -6.05
N LYS A 143 12.64 21.02 -4.79
CA LYS A 143 14.06 20.86 -4.46
C LYS A 143 14.59 19.47 -4.81
N ALA A 144 13.84 18.41 -4.47
CA ALA A 144 14.24 17.04 -4.74
C ALA A 144 14.37 16.74 -6.24
N MET A 145 13.46 17.28 -7.05
CA MET A 145 13.45 17.11 -8.51
C MET A 145 14.29 18.12 -9.28
N GLY A 146 14.77 19.20 -8.63
CA GLY A 146 15.51 20.27 -9.30
C GLY A 146 14.64 21.10 -10.28
N VAL A 147 13.35 21.25 -9.97
CA VAL A 147 12.37 22.01 -10.77
C VAL A 147 11.80 23.17 -9.96
N THR A 148 11.01 24.04 -10.60
CA THR A 148 10.35 25.15 -9.93
C THR A 148 9.12 24.69 -9.14
N VAL A 149 8.79 25.39 -8.05
CA VAL A 149 7.56 25.12 -7.26
C VAL A 149 6.32 25.30 -8.14
N GLU A 150 6.34 26.27 -9.04
CA GLU A 150 5.25 26.53 -9.97
C GLU A 150 4.98 25.34 -10.90
N TYR A 151 6.04 24.68 -11.39
CA TYR A 151 5.92 23.44 -12.16
C TYR A 151 5.20 22.35 -11.34
N ILE A 152 5.62 22.14 -10.10
CA ILE A 152 4.99 21.14 -9.21
C ILE A 152 3.52 21.45 -9.01
N ARG A 153 3.17 22.73 -8.75
CA ARG A 153 1.79 23.18 -8.55
C ARG A 153 0.92 22.88 -9.76
N GLN A 154 1.36 23.27 -10.95
CA GLN A 154 0.63 23.03 -12.20
C GLN A 154 0.43 21.54 -12.47
N ARG A 155 1.46 20.70 -12.17
CA ARG A 155 1.34 19.24 -12.31
C ARG A 155 0.34 18.66 -11.32
N VAL A 156 0.37 19.07 -10.07
CA VAL A 156 -0.60 18.63 -9.04
C VAL A 156 -2.03 19.03 -9.44
N GLU A 157 -2.24 20.26 -9.89
CA GLU A 157 -3.54 20.72 -10.39
C GLU A 157 -4.02 19.90 -11.60
N SER A 158 -3.13 19.57 -12.53
CA SER A 158 -3.47 18.75 -13.71
C SER A 158 -3.86 17.30 -13.37
N LEU A 159 -3.47 16.81 -12.19
CA LEU A 159 -3.79 15.46 -11.69
C LEU A 159 -5.02 15.45 -10.78
N CYS A 160 -5.63 16.61 -10.51
CA CYS A 160 -6.80 16.73 -9.67
C CYS A 160 -8.00 16.02 -10.32
N GLU A 161 -8.60 15.09 -9.58
CA GLU A 161 -9.72 14.27 -10.03
C GLU A 161 -10.93 14.53 -9.14
N HIS A 162 -12.11 14.71 -9.73
CA HIS A 162 -13.36 14.81 -8.97
C HIS A 162 -13.71 13.51 -8.26
N ASN A 163 -13.45 12.38 -8.93
CA ASN A 163 -13.62 11.05 -8.37
C ASN A 163 -12.38 10.20 -8.66
N PRO A 164 -11.52 9.97 -7.65
CA PRO A 164 -10.30 9.19 -7.80
C PRO A 164 -10.51 7.78 -8.35
N MET A 165 -11.67 7.18 -8.07
CA MET A 165 -12.01 5.84 -8.55
C MET A 165 -12.20 5.77 -10.06
N LEU A 166 -12.60 6.88 -10.68
CA LEU A 166 -12.85 7.01 -12.12
C LEU A 166 -11.72 7.72 -12.87
N GLY A 167 -10.71 8.20 -12.14
CA GLY A 167 -9.59 8.97 -12.67
C GLY A 167 -8.60 8.16 -13.51
N HIS A 168 -7.45 8.76 -13.77
CA HIS A 168 -6.36 8.17 -14.54
C HIS A 168 -5.58 7.15 -13.69
N ARG A 169 -6.08 5.91 -13.64
CA ARG A 169 -5.52 4.80 -12.88
C ARG A 169 -5.82 3.45 -13.53
N GLY A 170 -5.35 2.36 -12.94
CA GLY A 170 -5.61 0.98 -13.37
C GLY A 170 -5.12 0.73 -14.81
N CYS A 171 -5.97 0.10 -15.62
CA CYS A 171 -5.61 -0.22 -17.01
C CYS A 171 -5.40 1.03 -17.88
N ARG A 172 -6.08 2.14 -17.59
CA ARG A 172 -5.82 3.42 -18.29
C ARG A 172 -4.40 3.91 -18.04
N LEU A 173 -3.96 3.87 -16.78
CA LEU A 173 -2.60 4.24 -16.42
C LEU A 173 -1.56 3.29 -17.04
N GLY A 174 -1.82 1.99 -17.03
CA GLY A 174 -0.94 1.00 -17.65
C GLY A 174 -0.79 1.16 -19.17
N ASN A 175 -1.81 1.69 -19.85
CA ASN A 175 -1.71 2.00 -21.29
C ASN A 175 -0.94 3.29 -21.57
N THR A 176 -1.10 4.31 -20.73
CA THR A 176 -0.45 5.62 -20.94
C THR A 176 0.97 5.66 -20.41
N TYR A 177 1.26 4.89 -19.36
CA TYR A 177 2.57 4.76 -18.69
C TYR A 177 2.99 3.28 -18.60
N PRO A 178 3.22 2.61 -19.75
CA PRO A 178 3.52 1.16 -19.76
C PRO A 178 4.76 0.78 -18.96
N GLU A 179 5.72 1.70 -18.80
CA GLU A 179 6.92 1.51 -18.01
C GLU A 179 6.64 1.19 -16.54
N ILE A 180 5.50 1.62 -15.99
CA ILE A 180 5.08 1.28 -14.61
C ILE A 180 4.81 -0.22 -14.48
N THR A 181 4.16 -0.81 -15.49
CA THR A 181 3.84 -2.24 -15.49
C THR A 181 5.06 -3.09 -15.84
N GLN A 182 6.03 -2.52 -16.57
CA GLN A 182 7.27 -3.20 -16.96
C GLN A 182 8.31 -3.28 -15.84
N MET A 183 8.21 -2.41 -14.81
CA MET A 183 9.06 -2.45 -13.62
C MET A 183 8.86 -3.74 -12.85
#